data_d76761bd32f0f41f787f12c41ee7edcb
#
_entry.id   d76761bd32f0f41f787f12c41ee7edcb
#
_cell.length_a   1.000
_cell.length_b   1.000
_cell.length_c   1.000
_cell.angle_alpha   90.00
_cell.angle_beta   90.00
_cell.angle_gamma   90.00
#
_symmetry.space_group_name_H-M   'P 1'
#
loop_
_entity.id
_entity.type
_entity.pdbx_description
1 polymer ?
#
loop_
_entity_poly.entity_id
_entity_poly.type
_entity_poly.pdbx_seq_one_letter_code
_entity_poly.pdbx_strand_id
1 'polypeptide(L)'
;MLLDRFREAKAEEIALLMDMASRRELPRPWKGRRPDFLKAIAEPPDGQPVAVIAEFKQSSPSRGVIASGLKPEEVAEQYAASGASCISVLTEEQFFGGRIGYLERMGRAGLPLLRKDFIFHQLQVMETASTPASALLLIVRLTPDARTLRVLREQAEAYGMHAVVEVFDPADLDIARES
;
A
#
# COMPACT_ATOMS: atom_id res chain seq x y z
N MET A 1 -10.29 -1.24 20.49
CA MET A 1 -9.93 0.04 19.79
C MET A 1 -10.13 -0.08 18.28
N LEU A 2 -10.05 1.02 17.51
CA LEU A 2 -10.28 0.96 16.04
C LEU A 2 -9.27 0.05 15.33
N LEU A 3 -8.01 0.07 15.74
CA LEU A 3 -6.95 -0.77 15.16
C LEU A 3 -7.16 -2.27 15.40
N ASP A 4 -7.79 -2.67 16.51
CA ASP A 4 -8.10 -4.08 16.77
C ASP A 4 -9.11 -4.61 15.75
N ARG A 5 -10.10 -3.79 15.37
CA ARG A 5 -11.07 -4.13 14.32
C ARG A 5 -10.40 -4.33 12.97
N PHE A 6 -9.37 -3.54 12.66
CA PHE A 6 -8.59 -3.71 11.41
C PHE A 6 -7.75 -4.99 11.44
N ARG A 7 -7.17 -5.34 12.60
CA ARG A 7 -6.47 -6.61 12.76
C ARG A 7 -7.41 -7.82 12.61
N GLU A 8 -8.60 -7.74 13.22
CA GLU A 8 -9.64 -8.77 13.08
C GLU A 8 -10.08 -8.92 11.62
N ALA A 9 -10.32 -7.81 10.92
CA ALA A 9 -10.69 -7.83 9.50
C ALA A 9 -9.64 -8.49 8.59
N LYS A 10 -8.35 -8.40 8.97
CA LYS A 10 -7.25 -9.02 8.23
C LYS A 10 -6.96 -10.47 8.64
N ALA A 11 -7.59 -10.99 9.68
CA ALA A 11 -7.31 -12.33 10.17
C ALA A 11 -7.62 -13.41 9.12
N GLU A 12 -8.73 -13.28 8.39
CA GLU A 12 -9.11 -14.22 7.33
C GLU A 12 -8.15 -14.15 6.13
N GLU A 13 -7.76 -12.95 5.71
CA GLU A 13 -6.77 -12.74 4.63
C GLU A 13 -5.43 -13.39 5.00
N ILE A 14 -4.94 -13.15 6.22
CA ILE A 14 -3.69 -13.74 6.69
C ILE A 14 -3.80 -15.27 6.79
N ALA A 15 -4.92 -15.81 7.27
CA ALA A 15 -5.14 -17.25 7.33
C ALA A 15 -5.12 -17.90 5.94
N LEU A 16 -5.74 -17.24 4.94
CA LEU A 16 -5.69 -17.68 3.55
C LEU A 16 -4.25 -17.65 3.01
N LEU A 17 -3.51 -16.58 3.24
CA LEU A 17 -2.11 -16.48 2.82
C LEU A 17 -1.22 -17.54 3.50
N MET A 18 -1.48 -17.88 4.77
CA MET A 18 -0.78 -18.96 5.49
C MET A 18 -1.07 -20.33 4.86
N ASP A 19 -2.31 -20.60 4.51
CA ASP A 19 -2.70 -21.84 3.82
C ASP A 19 -2.01 -21.93 2.45
N MET A 20 -2.05 -20.87 1.64
CA MET A 20 -1.35 -20.81 0.37
C MET A 20 0.17 -21.00 0.54
N ALA A 21 0.77 -20.39 1.57
CA ALA A 21 2.19 -20.57 1.88
C ALA A 21 2.54 -22.02 2.21
N SER A 22 1.69 -22.71 2.99
CA SER A 22 1.86 -24.11 3.36
C SER A 22 1.85 -25.04 2.14
N ARG A 23 1.05 -24.70 1.12
CA ARG A 23 0.95 -25.42 -0.16
C ARG A 23 1.98 -24.97 -1.20
N ARG A 24 2.80 -23.94 -0.90
CA ARG A 24 3.72 -23.29 -1.85
C ARG A 24 3.01 -22.65 -3.04
N GLU A 25 1.81 -22.14 -2.82
CA GLU A 25 0.93 -21.53 -3.82
C GLU A 25 0.89 -20.00 -3.73
N LEU A 26 1.73 -19.39 -2.91
CA LEU A 26 1.83 -17.92 -2.87
C LEU A 26 2.12 -17.35 -4.26
N PRO A 27 1.50 -16.21 -4.60
CA PRO A 27 1.73 -15.58 -5.89
C PRO A 27 3.22 -15.22 -6.04
N ARG A 28 3.74 -15.39 -7.25
CA ARG A 28 5.15 -15.08 -7.53
C ARG A 28 5.38 -13.57 -7.54
N PRO A 29 6.55 -13.10 -7.11
CA PRO A 29 6.89 -11.69 -7.17
C PRO A 29 6.74 -11.14 -8.60
N TRP A 30 6.24 -9.91 -8.68
CA TRP A 30 6.12 -9.16 -9.92
C TRP A 30 7.47 -9.02 -10.61
N LYS A 31 7.52 -9.36 -11.90
CA LYS A 31 8.75 -9.31 -12.71
C LYS A 31 8.86 -8.05 -13.57
N GLY A 32 7.78 -7.27 -13.66
CA GLY A 32 7.78 -6.02 -14.42
C GLY A 32 8.55 -4.91 -13.69
N ARG A 33 8.78 -3.81 -14.41
CA ARG A 33 9.39 -2.62 -13.83
C ARG A 33 8.44 -1.99 -12.79
N ARG A 34 8.99 -1.60 -11.64
CA ARG A 34 8.32 -0.73 -10.66
C ARG A 34 8.86 0.68 -10.86
N PRO A 35 8.01 1.69 -11.13
CA PRO A 35 8.46 3.08 -11.08
C PRO A 35 8.94 3.44 -9.67
N ASP A 36 9.98 4.26 -9.59
CA ASP A 36 10.59 4.63 -8.31
C ASP A 36 9.70 5.61 -7.53
N PHE A 37 9.13 5.11 -6.42
CA PHE A 37 8.22 5.89 -5.58
C PHE A 37 8.94 7.05 -4.88
N LEU A 38 10.12 6.79 -4.31
CA LEU A 38 10.87 7.81 -3.57
C LEU A 38 11.33 8.93 -4.52
N LYS A 39 11.84 8.56 -5.68
CA LYS A 39 12.22 9.54 -6.70
C LYS A 39 11.04 10.40 -7.13
N ALA A 40 9.88 9.80 -7.37
CA ALA A 40 8.70 10.54 -7.84
C ALA A 40 8.14 11.54 -6.80
N ILE A 41 8.33 11.28 -5.50
CA ILE A 41 7.94 12.25 -4.45
C ILE A 41 9.04 13.28 -4.15
N ALA A 42 10.32 12.94 -4.38
CA ALA A 42 11.43 13.87 -4.19
C ALA A 42 11.60 14.85 -5.36
N GLU A 43 11.24 14.42 -6.56
CA GLU A 43 11.37 15.18 -7.80
C GLU A 43 9.95 15.37 -8.42
N PRO A 44 9.20 16.43 -8.02
CA PRO A 44 7.89 16.70 -8.60
C PRO A 44 7.96 16.87 -10.12
N PRO A 45 6.87 16.58 -10.87
CA PRO A 45 6.80 16.86 -12.29
C PRO A 45 7.15 18.33 -12.61
N ASP A 46 7.72 18.55 -13.79
CA ASP A 46 8.15 19.89 -14.24
C ASP A 46 7.06 20.95 -14.06
N GLY A 47 7.45 22.07 -13.41
CA GLY A 47 6.56 23.20 -13.16
C GLY A 47 5.66 23.03 -11.94
N GLN A 48 5.73 21.93 -11.19
CA GLN A 48 4.99 21.72 -9.95
C GLN A 48 5.85 22.03 -8.72
N PRO A 49 5.35 22.80 -7.74
CA PRO A 49 6.10 23.13 -6.53
C PRO A 49 6.17 21.97 -5.52
N VAL A 50 5.27 20.98 -5.64
CA VAL A 50 5.15 19.82 -4.74
C VAL A 50 4.76 18.57 -5.51
N ALA A 51 5.20 17.41 -5.01
CA ALA A 51 4.72 16.12 -5.48
C ALA A 51 3.33 15.83 -4.91
N VAL A 52 2.44 15.29 -5.75
CA VAL A 52 1.07 14.94 -5.36
C VAL A 52 0.92 13.42 -5.39
N ILE A 53 0.51 12.85 -4.24
CA ILE A 53 0.06 11.45 -4.15
C ILE A 53 -1.47 11.47 -4.24
N ALA A 54 -2.03 11.08 -5.38
CA ALA A 54 -3.48 11.00 -5.59
C ALA A 54 -4.03 9.70 -4.97
N GLU A 55 -5.09 9.79 -4.15
CA GLU A 55 -5.67 8.62 -3.49
C GLU A 55 -6.90 8.11 -4.23
N PHE A 56 -6.91 6.82 -4.56
CA PHE A 56 -8.08 6.09 -5.05
C PHE A 56 -8.76 5.34 -3.90
N LYS A 57 -9.97 5.79 -3.57
CA LYS A 57 -10.79 5.25 -2.48
C LYS A 57 -12.26 5.27 -2.85
N GLN A 58 -12.93 4.11 -2.78
CA GLN A 58 -14.34 3.97 -3.14
C GLN A 58 -15.31 4.20 -1.97
N SER A 59 -14.88 3.86 -0.76
CA SER A 59 -15.67 4.06 0.46
C SER A 59 -14.78 4.37 1.66
N SER A 60 -15.38 4.85 2.74
CA SER A 60 -14.71 5.00 4.03
C SER A 60 -15.70 4.82 5.18
N PRO A 61 -15.23 4.39 6.38
CA PRO A 61 -16.09 4.24 7.56
C PRO A 61 -16.83 5.52 7.94
N SER A 62 -16.25 6.69 7.68
CA SER A 62 -16.82 7.99 8.06
C SER A 62 -17.77 8.58 7.03
N ARG A 63 -17.67 8.22 5.74
CA ARG A 63 -18.45 8.81 4.63
C ARG A 63 -19.29 7.80 3.85
N GLY A 64 -19.19 6.50 4.20
CA GLY A 64 -19.82 5.44 3.41
C GLY A 64 -19.25 5.39 1.99
N VAL A 65 -20.09 5.10 1.00
CA VAL A 65 -19.69 5.07 -0.42
C VAL A 65 -19.41 6.50 -0.90
N ILE A 66 -18.17 6.72 -1.36
CA ILE A 66 -17.68 8.02 -1.88
C ILE A 66 -17.88 8.07 -3.39
N ALA A 67 -17.54 6.97 -4.07
CA ALA A 67 -17.65 6.86 -5.51
C ALA A 67 -17.96 5.43 -5.91
N SER A 68 -19.15 5.20 -6.49
CA SER A 68 -19.55 3.92 -7.04
C SER A 68 -19.37 3.91 -8.56
N GLY A 69 -18.93 2.79 -9.11
CA GLY A 69 -18.85 2.59 -10.55
C GLY A 69 -17.63 3.19 -11.26
N LEU A 70 -16.72 3.84 -10.54
CA LEU A 70 -15.46 4.30 -11.11
C LEU A 70 -14.55 3.09 -11.44
N LYS A 71 -14.02 3.09 -12.64
CA LYS A 71 -13.03 2.10 -13.04
C LYS A 71 -11.64 2.55 -12.61
N PRO A 72 -10.89 1.74 -11.83
CA PRO A 72 -9.57 2.12 -11.34
C PRO A 72 -8.62 2.60 -12.43
N GLU A 73 -8.58 1.91 -13.57
CA GLU A 73 -7.73 2.28 -14.71
C GLU A 73 -8.06 3.66 -15.28
N GLU A 74 -9.33 4.00 -15.44
CA GLU A 74 -9.76 5.31 -15.96
C GLU A 74 -9.38 6.43 -14.99
N VAL A 75 -9.52 6.18 -13.66
CA VAL A 75 -9.11 7.15 -12.64
C VAL A 75 -7.59 7.31 -12.61
N ALA A 76 -6.83 6.22 -12.76
CA ALA A 76 -5.37 6.28 -12.80
C ALA A 76 -4.86 7.10 -13.99
N GLU A 77 -5.48 6.95 -15.18
CA GLU A 77 -5.16 7.76 -16.36
C GLU A 77 -5.47 9.25 -16.12
N GLN A 78 -6.60 9.57 -15.47
CA GLN A 78 -6.95 10.94 -15.11
C GLN A 78 -5.95 11.55 -14.11
N TYR A 79 -5.53 10.78 -13.10
CA TYR A 79 -4.51 11.23 -12.14
C TYR A 79 -3.18 11.50 -12.83
N ALA A 80 -2.74 10.60 -13.72
CA ALA A 80 -1.53 10.82 -14.50
C ALA A 80 -1.63 12.05 -15.39
N ALA A 81 -2.73 12.22 -16.13
CA ALA A 81 -2.98 13.38 -16.98
C ALA A 81 -3.07 14.71 -16.19
N SER A 82 -3.45 14.64 -14.92
CA SER A 82 -3.55 15.80 -14.01
C SER A 82 -2.24 16.09 -13.27
N GLY A 83 -1.14 15.37 -13.56
CA GLY A 83 0.17 15.61 -12.98
C GLY A 83 0.39 15.00 -11.60
N ALA A 84 -0.35 13.97 -11.22
CA ALA A 84 -0.03 13.22 -9.99
C ALA A 84 1.36 12.57 -10.11
N SER A 85 2.14 12.64 -9.04
CA SER A 85 3.46 12.00 -8.96
C SER A 85 3.36 10.51 -8.65
N CYS A 86 2.39 10.12 -7.81
CA CYS A 86 2.14 8.75 -7.38
C CYS A 86 0.64 8.54 -7.16
N ILE A 87 0.22 7.29 -7.06
CA ILE A 87 -1.15 6.92 -6.71
C ILE A 87 -1.15 6.09 -5.42
N SER A 88 -1.91 6.52 -4.42
CA SER A 88 -2.26 5.72 -3.25
C SER A 88 -3.53 4.92 -3.55
N VAL A 89 -3.44 3.58 -3.48
CA VAL A 89 -4.53 2.68 -3.83
C VAL A 89 -5.02 1.96 -2.58
N LEU A 90 -6.25 2.25 -2.15
CA LEU A 90 -6.88 1.50 -1.07
C LEU A 90 -7.13 0.07 -1.55
N THR A 91 -6.56 -0.91 -0.84
CA THR A 91 -6.77 -2.34 -1.12
C THR A 91 -7.55 -3.06 -0.04
N GLU A 92 -7.79 -2.42 1.09
CA GLU A 92 -8.60 -2.96 2.17
C GLU A 92 -10.07 -3.05 1.75
N GLU A 93 -10.66 -4.27 1.87
CA GLU A 93 -11.96 -4.58 1.28
C GLU A 93 -13.13 -4.19 2.18
N GLN A 94 -13.04 -4.53 3.47
CA GLN A 94 -14.19 -4.50 4.38
C GLN A 94 -14.65 -3.08 4.72
N PHE A 95 -13.71 -2.15 4.94
CA PHE A 95 -14.00 -0.79 5.37
C PHE A 95 -13.89 0.24 4.26
N PHE A 96 -13.05 -0.03 3.25
CA PHE A 96 -12.75 0.95 2.21
C PHE A 96 -13.19 0.50 0.82
N GLY A 97 -13.74 -0.70 0.67
CA GLY A 97 -14.20 -1.23 -0.62
C GLY A 97 -13.06 -1.42 -1.62
N GLY A 98 -11.83 -1.53 -1.11
CA GLY A 98 -10.63 -1.73 -1.91
C GLY A 98 -10.51 -3.16 -2.45
N ARG A 99 -9.53 -3.40 -3.28
CA ARG A 99 -9.15 -4.75 -3.76
C ARG A 99 -7.68 -4.74 -4.18
N ILE A 100 -6.96 -5.81 -3.86
CA ILE A 100 -5.56 -5.96 -4.27
C ILE A 100 -5.39 -5.88 -5.80
N GLY A 101 -6.34 -6.39 -6.57
CA GLY A 101 -6.34 -6.32 -8.03
C GLY A 101 -6.43 -4.91 -8.63
N TYR A 102 -6.78 -3.88 -7.84
CA TYR A 102 -6.74 -2.50 -8.30
C TYR A 102 -5.32 -2.04 -8.59
N LEU A 103 -4.32 -2.57 -7.87
CA LEU A 103 -2.91 -2.25 -8.14
C LEU A 103 -2.49 -2.63 -9.56
N GLU A 104 -2.90 -3.80 -10.06
CA GLU A 104 -2.59 -4.21 -11.44
C GLU A 104 -3.30 -3.32 -12.46
N ARG A 105 -4.58 -3.02 -12.23
CA ARG A 105 -5.38 -2.18 -13.13
C ARG A 105 -4.83 -0.75 -13.20
N MET A 106 -4.49 -0.15 -12.05
CA MET A 106 -3.98 1.22 -11.97
C MET A 106 -2.52 1.35 -12.39
N GLY A 107 -1.74 0.26 -12.29
CA GLY A 107 -0.33 0.22 -12.71
C GLY A 107 -0.13 0.50 -14.20
N ARG A 108 -1.17 0.35 -15.03
CA ARG A 108 -1.13 0.65 -16.46
C ARG A 108 -0.89 2.13 -16.76
N ALA A 109 -1.23 3.02 -15.86
CA ALA A 109 -0.95 4.46 -16.00
C ALA A 109 0.54 4.82 -15.86
N GLY A 110 1.40 3.87 -15.43
CA GLY A 110 2.85 4.06 -15.36
C GLY A 110 3.36 4.88 -14.17
N LEU A 111 2.48 5.32 -13.26
CA LEU A 111 2.84 6.01 -12.03
C LEU A 111 3.24 5.02 -10.93
N PRO A 112 4.15 5.41 -9.99
CA PRO A 112 4.41 4.64 -8.80
C PRO A 112 3.14 4.44 -7.97
N LEU A 113 2.91 3.21 -7.48
CA LEU A 113 1.74 2.88 -6.68
C LEU A 113 2.13 2.60 -5.24
N LEU A 114 1.38 3.17 -4.30
CA LEU A 114 1.40 2.85 -2.87
C LEU A 114 0.21 1.93 -2.55
N ARG A 115 0.48 0.69 -2.08
CA ARG A 115 -0.57 -0.12 -1.45
C ARG A 115 -0.95 0.49 -0.10
N LYS A 116 -2.14 1.07 -0.02
CA LYS A 116 -2.72 1.62 1.21
C LYS A 116 -3.63 0.57 1.84
N ASP A 117 -3.10 -0.11 2.85
CA ASP A 117 -3.76 -1.22 3.54
C ASP A 117 -3.25 -1.33 4.98
N PHE A 118 -3.82 -2.23 5.78
CA PHE A 118 -3.35 -2.58 7.12
C PHE A 118 -2.37 -3.76 7.02
N ILE A 119 -1.09 -3.46 6.82
CA ILE A 119 -0.01 -4.44 6.64
C ILE A 119 0.77 -4.58 7.93
N PHE A 120 0.80 -5.80 8.50
CA PHE A 120 1.52 -6.13 9.73
C PHE A 120 2.03 -7.58 9.75
N HIS A 121 1.94 -8.29 8.62
CA HIS A 121 2.40 -9.66 8.48
C HIS A 121 3.26 -9.84 7.21
N GLN A 122 4.32 -10.64 7.30
CA GLN A 122 5.27 -10.87 6.18
C GLN A 122 4.60 -11.40 4.91
N LEU A 123 3.55 -12.23 5.05
CA LEU A 123 2.83 -12.75 3.89
C LEU A 123 2.08 -11.66 3.12
N GLN A 124 1.61 -10.60 3.79
CA GLN A 124 1.01 -9.45 3.12
C GLN A 124 2.06 -8.65 2.32
N VAL A 125 3.31 -8.60 2.79
CA VAL A 125 4.42 -8.01 2.02
C VAL A 125 4.70 -8.86 0.77
N MET A 126 4.70 -10.19 0.89
CA MET A 126 4.88 -11.11 -0.24
C MET A 126 3.74 -11.01 -1.26
N GLU A 127 2.51 -10.89 -0.78
CA GLU A 127 1.34 -10.64 -1.63
C GLU A 127 1.49 -9.30 -2.36
N THR A 128 1.87 -8.22 -1.67
CA THR A 128 2.16 -6.92 -2.28
C THR A 128 3.23 -7.03 -3.36
N ALA A 129 4.28 -7.80 -3.08
CA ALA A 129 5.38 -8.03 -4.01
C ALA A 129 4.95 -8.72 -5.31
N SER A 130 3.82 -9.41 -5.34
CA SER A 130 3.26 -10.01 -6.56
C SER A 130 2.53 -9.01 -7.47
N THR A 131 2.32 -7.78 -7.00
CA THR A 131 1.65 -6.70 -7.71
C THR A 131 2.65 -5.67 -8.27
N PRO A 132 2.26 -4.73 -9.13
CA PRO A 132 3.13 -3.65 -9.58
C PRO A 132 3.33 -2.53 -8.54
N ALA A 133 2.88 -2.67 -7.29
CA ALA A 133 3.08 -1.66 -6.25
C ALA A 133 4.57 -1.32 -6.06
N SER A 134 4.90 -0.05 -6.03
CA SER A 134 6.25 0.48 -5.78
C SER A 134 6.51 0.76 -4.32
N ALA A 135 5.45 0.87 -3.52
CA ALA A 135 5.52 1.10 -2.09
C ALA A 135 4.33 0.44 -1.36
N LEU A 136 4.50 0.24 -0.06
CA LEU A 136 3.44 -0.20 0.83
C LEU A 136 3.42 0.64 2.11
N LEU A 137 2.26 0.70 2.78
CA LEU A 137 2.09 1.40 4.04
C LEU A 137 2.38 0.46 5.21
N LEU A 138 3.21 0.90 6.15
CA LEU A 138 3.39 0.30 7.46
C LEU A 138 2.95 1.30 8.53
N ILE A 139 2.03 0.91 9.41
CA ILE A 139 1.53 1.74 10.50
C ILE A 139 2.20 1.27 11.79
N VAL A 140 2.96 2.14 12.46
CA VAL A 140 3.71 1.78 13.68
C VAL A 140 2.80 1.14 14.71
N ARG A 141 1.61 1.65 14.91
CA ARG A 141 0.65 1.11 15.91
C ARG A 141 0.09 -0.29 15.57
N LEU A 142 0.26 -0.76 14.35
CA LEU A 142 -0.01 -2.15 13.95
C LEU A 142 1.23 -3.05 14.13
N THR A 143 2.42 -2.45 14.15
CA THR A 143 3.72 -3.10 14.36
C THR A 143 4.44 -2.40 15.50
N PRO A 144 4.01 -2.58 16.76
CA PRO A 144 4.39 -1.71 17.88
C PRO A 144 5.84 -1.87 18.33
N ASP A 145 6.58 -2.84 17.83
CA ASP A 145 8.00 -3.02 18.12
C ASP A 145 8.87 -2.74 16.88
N ALA A 146 9.99 -2.05 17.10
CA ALA A 146 10.91 -1.65 16.03
C ALA A 146 11.47 -2.85 15.24
N ARG A 147 11.63 -4.01 15.88
CA ARG A 147 12.12 -5.22 15.21
C ARG A 147 11.14 -5.73 14.16
N THR A 148 9.88 -5.84 14.51
CA THR A 148 8.82 -6.28 13.59
C THR A 148 8.68 -5.30 12.42
N LEU A 149 8.68 -3.99 12.71
CA LEU A 149 8.60 -2.95 11.71
C LEU A 149 9.81 -3.03 10.73
N ARG A 150 11.02 -3.20 11.28
CA ARG A 150 12.24 -3.39 10.49
C ARG A 150 12.16 -4.59 9.57
N VAL A 151 11.73 -5.75 10.06
CA VAL A 151 11.62 -6.97 9.26
C VAL A 151 10.68 -6.77 8.06
N LEU A 152 9.52 -6.12 8.27
CA LEU A 152 8.58 -5.85 7.18
C LEU A 152 9.14 -4.85 6.17
N ARG A 153 9.83 -3.80 6.63
CA ARG A 153 10.49 -2.81 5.78
C ARG A 153 11.59 -3.45 4.93
N GLU A 154 12.51 -4.17 5.56
CA GLU A 154 13.62 -4.85 4.86
C GLU A 154 13.12 -5.88 3.86
N GLN A 155 12.03 -6.59 4.19
CA GLN A 155 11.41 -7.51 3.26
C GLN A 155 10.80 -6.76 2.06
N ALA A 156 10.14 -5.62 2.24
CA ALA A 156 9.63 -4.80 1.15
C ALA A 156 10.76 -4.32 0.23
N GLU A 157 11.85 -3.83 0.83
CA GLU A 157 13.05 -3.38 0.11
C GLU A 157 13.70 -4.52 -0.69
N ALA A 158 13.77 -5.73 -0.14
CA ALA A 158 14.29 -6.91 -0.83
C ALA A 158 13.48 -7.27 -2.08
N TYR A 159 12.19 -6.90 -2.12
CA TYR A 159 11.33 -7.02 -3.32
C TYR A 159 11.35 -5.77 -4.21
N GLY A 160 12.20 -4.78 -3.95
CA GLY A 160 12.29 -3.54 -4.72
C GLY A 160 11.11 -2.58 -4.49
N MET A 161 10.50 -2.63 -3.31
CA MET A 161 9.44 -1.72 -2.88
C MET A 161 9.93 -0.81 -1.76
N HIS A 162 9.37 0.41 -1.67
CA HIS A 162 9.59 1.30 -0.53
C HIS A 162 8.55 1.05 0.57
N ALA A 163 8.91 1.30 1.83
CA ALA A 163 7.98 1.34 2.95
C ALA A 163 7.67 2.79 3.32
N VAL A 164 6.39 3.17 3.29
CA VAL A 164 5.89 4.42 3.88
C VAL A 164 5.48 4.10 5.30
N VAL A 165 6.15 4.71 6.28
CA VAL A 165 5.90 4.46 7.70
C VAL A 165 5.01 5.56 8.27
N GLU A 166 3.80 5.19 8.71
CA GLU A 166 2.83 6.09 9.32
C GLU A 166 3.03 6.13 10.84
N VAL A 167 3.20 7.36 11.35
CA VAL A 167 3.37 7.67 12.77
C VAL A 167 2.33 8.68 13.22
N PHE A 168 1.83 8.58 14.45
CA PHE A 168 0.78 9.46 15.00
C PHE A 168 1.29 10.39 16.09
N ASP A 169 2.36 10.01 16.78
CA ASP A 169 2.92 10.78 17.90
C ASP A 169 4.44 10.59 18.00
N PRO A 170 5.12 11.32 18.91
CA PRO A 170 6.57 11.20 19.08
C PRO A 170 7.03 9.80 19.46
N ALA A 171 6.26 9.03 20.23
CA ALA A 171 6.62 7.66 20.60
C ALA A 171 6.63 6.73 19.38
N ASP A 172 5.63 6.86 18.50
CA ASP A 172 5.62 6.13 17.21
C ASP A 172 6.85 6.51 16.38
N LEU A 173 7.25 7.79 16.39
CA LEU A 173 8.43 8.26 15.65
C LEU A 173 9.73 7.66 16.18
N ASP A 174 9.86 7.50 17.48
CA ASP A 174 11.04 6.87 18.09
C ASP A 174 11.14 5.40 17.65
N ILE A 175 10.03 4.65 17.69
CA ILE A 175 9.96 3.27 17.18
C ILE A 175 10.35 3.22 15.68
N ALA A 176 9.84 4.15 14.88
CA ALA A 176 10.14 4.21 13.44
C ALA A 176 11.62 4.49 13.17
N ARG A 177 12.29 5.31 14.00
CA ARG A 177 13.72 5.62 13.88
C ARG A 177 14.62 4.45 14.25
N GLU A 178 14.18 3.61 15.17
CA GLU A 178 14.90 2.41 15.59
C GLU A 178 14.73 1.23 14.62
N SER A 179 13.75 1.30 13.73
CA SER A 179 13.49 0.28 12.72
C SER A 179 14.35 0.52 11.47
#